data_ed632dcecc96bed7a3b7151553fb202a
#
_entry.id   ed632dcecc96bed7a3b7151553fb202a
#
_cell.length_a   1.000
_cell.length_b   1.000
_cell.length_c   1.000
_cell.angle_alpha   90.00
_cell.angle_beta   90.00
_cell.angle_gamma   90.00
#
_symmetry.space_group_name_H-M   'P 1'
#
loop_
_entity.id
_entity.type
_entity.pdbx_description
1 polymer ?
#
loop_
_entity_poly.entity_id
_entity_poly.type
_entity_poly.pdbx_seq_one_letter_code
_entity_poly.pdbx_strand_id
1 'polypeptide(L)'
;MRILVTDGMDKTAMAQLREHGHEVVEQFYEPDQLGEALRGFDVAVVRSKTKVRKEHIDAAKGGQLKLIIRGGVGVDNIDVDYAKANGIDVKNTPRASSQSVAELAMGHMFACARYLSIAGHTMREGKWEKKAYGKGIELQGKTLGIVGFGRIGQHLGVMAKAIGMKVIAFDIYQIPVISEQLDIPYVEMDELLAQADFVSVHAPAVDGGALISAENIAKMKDGVVIINTSRGSNVDEDALLAALESGKVRAAGLDVYADEPASNVALYSHPMVSCTPHIGAATVEAQKRIGQEIVEIIAAM
;
A
#
# COMPACT_ATOMS: atom_id res chain seq x y z
N MET A 1 18.58 12.64 22.39
CA MET A 1 18.70 12.82 20.93
C MET A 1 17.73 13.86 20.46
N ARG A 2 18.02 14.57 19.36
CA ARG A 2 17.08 15.44 18.65
C ARG A 2 16.41 14.66 17.51
N ILE A 3 15.10 14.61 17.52
CA ILE A 3 14.28 13.81 16.58
C ILE A 3 13.41 14.77 15.78
N LEU A 4 13.55 14.74 14.45
CA LEU A 4 12.67 15.45 13.53
C LEU A 4 11.51 14.55 13.11
N VAL A 5 10.29 15.04 13.16
CA VAL A 5 9.09 14.39 12.63
C VAL A 5 8.51 15.29 11.53
N THR A 6 8.61 14.87 10.26
CA THR A 6 8.23 15.75 9.13
C THR A 6 6.74 15.66 8.76
N ASP A 7 6.18 14.47 8.78
CA ASP A 7 4.84 14.19 8.22
C ASP A 7 3.81 13.83 9.30
N GLY A 8 4.10 14.19 10.54
CA GLY A 8 3.27 13.85 11.68
C GLY A 8 3.48 12.41 12.19
N MET A 9 3.17 12.21 13.46
CA MET A 9 3.28 10.94 14.18
C MET A 9 2.20 10.89 15.27
N ASP A 10 1.88 9.72 15.77
CA ASP A 10 0.97 9.56 16.91
C ASP A 10 1.43 10.39 18.10
N LYS A 11 0.52 11.19 18.65
CA LYS A 11 0.85 12.14 19.75
C LYS A 11 1.30 11.44 21.03
N THR A 12 0.73 10.28 21.33
CA THR A 12 1.12 9.48 22.50
C THR A 12 2.55 8.98 22.36
N ALA A 13 2.90 8.48 21.17
CA ALA A 13 4.26 8.03 20.90
C ALA A 13 5.28 9.19 20.94
N MET A 14 4.92 10.38 20.43
CA MET A 14 5.77 11.57 20.59
C MET A 14 5.94 11.98 22.07
N ALA A 15 4.89 11.88 22.88
CA ALA A 15 4.98 12.15 24.32
C ALA A 15 5.94 11.16 25.02
N GLN A 16 5.83 9.86 24.72
CA GLN A 16 6.75 8.84 25.23
C GLN A 16 8.21 9.12 24.87
N LEU A 17 8.50 9.54 23.62
CA LEU A 17 9.86 9.91 23.24
C LEU A 17 10.38 11.09 24.07
N ARG A 18 9.55 12.10 24.36
CA ARG A 18 9.92 13.23 25.21
C ARG A 18 10.15 12.81 26.67
N GLU A 19 9.31 11.92 27.20
CA GLU A 19 9.48 11.33 28.55
C GLU A 19 10.78 10.53 28.67
N HIS A 20 11.22 9.90 27.57
CA HIS A 20 12.52 9.24 27.49
C HIS A 20 13.71 10.22 27.33
N GLY A 21 13.48 11.53 27.43
CA GLY A 21 14.52 12.55 27.39
C GLY A 21 14.96 12.96 25.98
N HIS A 22 14.16 12.69 24.96
CA HIS A 22 14.44 13.15 23.59
C HIS A 22 13.77 14.49 23.31
N GLU A 23 14.46 15.35 22.54
CA GLU A 23 13.86 16.55 21.96
C GLU A 23 13.14 16.16 20.66
N VAL A 24 11.80 16.25 20.62
CA VAL A 24 10.99 15.89 19.46
C VAL A 24 10.43 17.16 18.83
N VAL A 25 10.88 17.46 17.60
CA VAL A 25 10.46 18.59 16.79
C VAL A 25 9.55 18.09 15.67
N GLU A 26 8.31 18.55 15.67
CA GLU A 26 7.34 18.25 14.59
C GLU A 26 7.34 19.45 13.62
N GLN A 27 7.97 19.26 12.47
CA GLN A 27 8.08 20.32 11.46
C GLN A 27 8.28 19.74 10.06
N PHE A 28 7.44 20.15 9.11
CA PHE A 28 7.63 19.89 7.69
C PHE A 28 8.62 20.90 7.10
N TYR A 29 9.48 20.43 6.22
CA TYR A 29 10.39 21.25 5.44
C TYR A 29 10.13 21.01 3.95
N GLU A 30 10.19 22.08 3.16
CA GLU A 30 10.18 21.97 1.71
C GLU A 30 11.44 21.24 1.21
N PRO A 31 11.39 20.60 0.04
CA PRO A 31 12.51 19.79 -0.45
C PRO A 31 13.86 20.51 -0.46
N ASP A 32 13.89 21.79 -0.85
CA ASP A 32 15.11 22.61 -0.90
C ASP A 32 15.71 22.94 0.48
N GLN A 33 14.90 22.86 1.54
CA GLN A 33 15.31 23.16 2.92
C GLN A 33 15.62 21.89 3.73
N LEU A 34 15.08 20.75 3.33
CA LEU A 34 15.11 19.51 4.11
C LEU A 34 16.55 19.05 4.41
N GLY A 35 17.43 19.09 3.43
CA GLY A 35 18.80 18.60 3.58
C GLY A 35 19.58 19.36 4.65
N GLU A 36 19.52 20.69 4.66
CA GLU A 36 20.17 21.51 5.68
C GLU A 36 19.52 21.32 7.06
N ALA A 37 18.19 21.22 7.11
CA ALA A 37 17.48 20.97 8.36
C ALA A 37 17.91 19.65 9.02
N LEU A 38 18.09 18.59 8.24
CA LEU A 38 18.52 17.26 8.72
C LEU A 38 19.83 17.27 9.47
N ARG A 39 20.75 18.23 9.21
CA ARG A 39 22.05 18.35 9.91
C ARG A 39 21.92 18.50 11.42
N GLY A 40 20.85 19.12 11.86
CA GLY A 40 20.63 19.45 13.28
C GLY A 40 19.94 18.33 14.09
N PHE A 41 19.65 17.17 13.50
CA PHE A 41 18.91 16.10 14.14
C PHE A 41 19.70 14.78 14.11
N ASP A 42 19.56 13.98 15.16
CA ASP A 42 20.12 12.62 15.23
C ASP A 42 19.26 11.62 14.44
N VAL A 43 17.94 11.80 14.48
CA VAL A 43 16.93 10.93 13.86
C VAL A 43 15.94 11.76 13.07
N ALA A 44 15.58 11.28 11.88
CA ALA A 44 14.46 11.82 11.09
C ALA A 44 13.36 10.76 10.93
N VAL A 45 12.14 11.08 11.35
CA VAL A 45 10.94 10.27 11.14
C VAL A 45 10.15 10.88 10.00
N VAL A 46 10.01 10.13 8.91
CA VAL A 46 9.32 10.57 7.69
C VAL A 46 8.18 9.63 7.34
N ARG A 47 7.21 10.09 6.55
CA ARG A 47 6.18 9.24 5.94
C ARG A 47 6.24 9.37 4.41
N SER A 48 5.10 9.19 3.72
CA SER A 48 5.08 9.17 2.25
C SER A 48 5.26 10.55 1.60
N LYS A 49 4.88 11.64 2.30
CA LYS A 49 4.96 13.00 1.76
C LYS A 49 6.42 13.48 1.63
N THR A 50 7.23 13.25 2.65
CA THR A 50 8.65 13.64 2.66
C THR A 50 9.48 12.64 1.85
N LYS A 51 10.18 13.13 0.82
CA LYS A 51 11.15 12.35 0.03
C LYS A 51 12.56 12.70 0.50
N VAL A 52 13.34 11.69 0.90
CA VAL A 52 14.76 11.86 1.28
C VAL A 52 15.62 11.28 0.17
N ARG A 53 16.09 12.15 -0.71
CA ARG A 53 16.88 11.79 -1.88
C ARG A 53 18.37 12.09 -1.65
N LYS A 54 19.19 11.68 -2.60
CA LYS A 54 20.64 11.84 -2.57
C LYS A 54 21.07 13.27 -2.22
N GLU A 55 20.46 14.28 -2.84
CA GLU A 55 20.76 15.69 -2.59
C GLU A 55 20.52 16.10 -1.12
N HIS A 56 19.47 15.58 -0.48
CA HIS A 56 19.16 15.85 0.93
C HIS A 56 20.20 15.18 1.86
N ILE A 57 20.63 13.96 1.51
CA ILE A 57 21.65 13.21 2.24
C ILE A 57 23.01 13.93 2.10
N ASP A 58 23.35 14.40 0.90
CA ASP A 58 24.58 15.16 0.65
C ASP A 58 24.61 16.47 1.45
N ALA A 59 23.51 17.21 1.47
CA ALA A 59 23.40 18.44 2.26
C ALA A 59 23.47 18.16 3.78
N ALA A 60 23.01 17.01 4.25
CA ALA A 60 23.08 16.59 5.66
C ALA A 60 24.49 16.14 6.10
N LYS A 61 25.43 15.91 5.19
CA LYS A 61 26.80 15.47 5.52
C LYS A 61 27.51 16.39 6.48
N GLY A 62 28.24 15.81 7.44
CA GLY A 62 28.93 16.52 8.51
C GLY A 62 27.98 17.02 9.62
N GLY A 63 26.68 16.74 9.53
CA GLY A 63 25.70 16.94 10.60
C GLY A 63 25.62 15.76 11.57
N GLN A 64 24.51 15.66 12.30
CA GLN A 64 24.31 14.68 13.38
C GLN A 64 23.47 13.47 12.96
N LEU A 65 22.88 13.47 11.74
CA LEU A 65 21.93 12.46 11.30
C LEU A 65 22.54 11.05 11.23
N LYS A 66 21.96 10.12 11.98
CA LYS A 66 22.39 8.71 12.07
C LYS A 66 21.33 7.73 11.60
N LEU A 67 20.05 8.12 11.71
CA LEU A 67 18.93 7.23 11.41
C LEU A 67 17.79 7.98 10.73
N ILE A 68 17.25 7.37 9.67
CA ILE A 68 15.99 7.77 9.06
C ILE A 68 14.99 6.64 9.31
N ILE A 69 13.83 6.97 9.90
CA ILE A 69 12.74 6.01 10.13
C ILE A 69 11.57 6.36 9.22
N ARG A 70 11.18 5.44 8.35
CA ARG A 70 9.95 5.56 7.59
C ARG A 70 8.79 4.97 8.40
N GLY A 71 7.86 5.82 8.83
CA GLY A 71 6.62 5.39 9.50
C GLY A 71 5.66 4.73 8.51
N GLY A 72 5.87 3.45 8.25
CA GLY A 72 5.11 2.60 7.33
C GLY A 72 5.98 1.52 6.69
N VAL A 73 5.46 0.80 5.68
CA VAL A 73 6.10 -0.40 5.11
C VAL A 73 7.12 -0.06 4.02
N GLY A 74 6.70 0.66 2.99
CA GLY A 74 7.56 0.96 1.85
C GLY A 74 8.56 2.07 2.15
N VAL A 75 9.74 2.01 1.54
CA VAL A 75 10.83 2.99 1.70
C VAL A 75 11.19 3.68 0.39
N ASP A 76 10.33 3.59 -0.61
CA ASP A 76 10.57 4.09 -1.98
C ASP A 76 10.79 5.62 -2.04
N ASN A 77 10.38 6.33 -1.01
CA ASN A 77 10.63 7.76 -0.83
C ASN A 77 12.01 8.09 -0.24
N ILE A 78 12.85 7.08 0.05
CA ILE A 78 14.18 7.25 0.64
C ILE A 78 15.22 6.57 -0.25
N ASP A 79 16.31 7.22 -0.57
CA ASP A 79 17.45 6.62 -1.27
C ASP A 79 18.27 5.77 -0.28
N VAL A 80 17.74 4.59 0.06
CA VAL A 80 18.20 3.73 1.17
C VAL A 80 19.66 3.35 1.05
N ASP A 81 20.08 2.84 -0.12
CA ASP A 81 21.48 2.40 -0.33
C ASP A 81 22.44 3.56 -0.24
N TYR A 82 22.04 4.72 -0.75
CA TYR A 82 22.85 5.93 -0.66
C TYR A 82 22.97 6.44 0.79
N ALA A 83 21.90 6.40 1.57
CA ALA A 83 21.90 6.76 2.99
C ALA A 83 22.88 5.85 3.76
N LYS A 84 22.77 4.54 3.59
CA LYS A 84 23.65 3.54 4.23
C LYS A 84 25.13 3.72 3.85
N ALA A 85 25.41 3.96 2.57
CA ALA A 85 26.77 4.23 2.09
C ALA A 85 27.39 5.50 2.71
N ASN A 86 26.55 6.42 3.23
CA ASN A 86 26.98 7.63 3.93
C ASN A 86 26.85 7.53 5.46
N GLY A 87 26.69 6.32 6.02
CA GLY A 87 26.69 6.07 7.47
C GLY A 87 25.34 6.42 8.15
N ILE A 88 24.28 6.60 7.37
CA ILE A 88 22.93 6.86 7.88
C ILE A 88 22.11 5.58 7.74
N ASP A 89 21.68 4.99 8.87
CA ASP A 89 20.82 3.81 8.85
C ASP A 89 19.38 4.17 8.42
N VAL A 90 18.68 3.22 7.83
CA VAL A 90 17.28 3.39 7.42
C VAL A 90 16.45 2.23 7.96
N LYS A 91 15.43 2.56 8.73
CA LYS A 91 14.46 1.60 9.29
C LYS A 91 13.05 1.95 8.83
N ASN A 92 12.16 0.98 8.90
CA ASN A 92 10.73 1.16 8.63
C ASN A 92 9.88 0.45 9.68
N THR A 93 8.54 0.59 9.61
CA THR A 93 7.59 -0.06 10.53
C THR A 93 6.73 -1.10 9.78
N PRO A 94 7.30 -2.28 9.46
CA PRO A 94 6.69 -3.23 8.53
C PRO A 94 5.50 -4.01 9.11
N ARG A 95 5.29 -4.00 10.43
CA ARG A 95 4.24 -4.78 11.09
C ARG A 95 2.97 -3.97 11.35
N ALA A 96 3.13 -2.67 11.51
CA ALA A 96 2.12 -1.80 12.10
C ALA A 96 0.84 -1.63 11.28
N SER A 97 0.91 -1.62 9.95
CA SER A 97 -0.21 -1.27 9.06
C SER A 97 -0.78 -2.44 8.26
N SER A 98 -0.23 -3.65 8.39
CA SER A 98 -0.59 -4.78 7.52
C SER A 98 -2.08 -5.13 7.57
N GLN A 99 -2.67 -5.14 8.75
CA GLN A 99 -4.11 -5.39 8.93
C GLN A 99 -4.97 -4.31 8.23
N SER A 100 -4.62 -3.04 8.43
CA SER A 100 -5.40 -1.92 7.86
C SER A 100 -5.38 -1.92 6.33
N VAL A 101 -4.23 -2.22 5.72
CA VAL A 101 -4.13 -2.34 4.25
C VAL A 101 -4.95 -3.51 3.73
N ALA A 102 -4.91 -4.66 4.41
CA ALA A 102 -5.70 -5.83 4.05
C ALA A 102 -7.22 -5.57 4.16
N GLU A 103 -7.65 -4.84 5.18
CA GLU A 103 -9.06 -4.42 5.34
C GLU A 103 -9.50 -3.46 4.25
N LEU A 104 -8.64 -2.51 3.84
CA LEU A 104 -8.94 -1.62 2.71
C LEU A 104 -9.06 -2.41 1.40
N ALA A 105 -8.15 -3.37 1.15
CA ALA A 105 -8.24 -4.24 -0.02
C ALA A 105 -9.56 -5.03 -0.03
N MET A 106 -9.98 -5.60 1.10
CA MET A 106 -11.28 -6.25 1.26
C MET A 106 -12.44 -5.28 1.01
N GLY A 107 -12.34 -4.05 1.51
CA GLY A 107 -13.30 -2.98 1.26
C GLY A 107 -13.46 -2.68 -0.23
N HIS A 108 -12.37 -2.57 -0.97
CA HIS A 108 -12.37 -2.42 -2.44
C HIS A 108 -12.99 -3.64 -3.14
N MET A 109 -12.72 -4.87 -2.67
CA MET A 109 -13.35 -6.07 -3.23
C MET A 109 -14.89 -5.99 -3.13
N PHE A 110 -15.43 -5.62 -1.96
CA PHE A 110 -16.87 -5.41 -1.80
C PHE A 110 -17.39 -4.24 -2.64
N ALA A 111 -16.64 -3.13 -2.71
CA ALA A 111 -17.01 -1.97 -3.51
C ALA A 111 -17.13 -2.32 -5.00
N CYS A 112 -16.17 -3.06 -5.54
CA CYS A 112 -16.17 -3.55 -6.92
C CYS A 112 -17.28 -4.57 -7.18
N ALA A 113 -17.51 -5.51 -6.26
CA ALA A 113 -18.52 -6.54 -6.39
C ALA A 113 -19.95 -5.95 -6.38
N ARG A 114 -20.20 -4.88 -5.63
CA ARG A 114 -21.54 -4.36 -5.31
C ARG A 114 -21.75 -2.90 -5.74
N TYR A 115 -20.85 -2.33 -6.56
CA TYR A 115 -20.93 -0.95 -7.08
C TYR A 115 -21.00 0.14 -5.99
N LEU A 116 -20.42 -0.08 -4.80
CA LEU A 116 -20.61 0.82 -3.65
C LEU A 116 -20.11 2.24 -3.93
N SER A 117 -18.97 2.40 -4.60
CA SER A 117 -18.39 3.71 -4.92
C SER A 117 -19.30 4.51 -5.85
N ILE A 118 -19.63 3.96 -7.01
CA ILE A 118 -20.45 4.68 -8.01
C ILE A 118 -21.91 4.83 -7.56
N ALA A 119 -22.48 3.83 -6.89
CA ALA A 119 -23.84 3.95 -6.36
C ALA A 119 -23.93 5.03 -5.28
N GLY A 120 -22.94 5.12 -4.39
CA GLY A 120 -22.86 6.18 -3.40
C GLY A 120 -22.71 7.57 -4.03
N HIS A 121 -21.92 7.68 -5.13
CA HIS A 121 -21.75 8.92 -5.86
C HIS A 121 -23.09 9.38 -6.50
N THR A 122 -23.73 8.54 -7.30
CA THR A 122 -25.00 8.89 -7.98
C THR A 122 -26.16 9.18 -7.01
N MET A 123 -26.20 8.49 -5.86
CA MET A 123 -27.15 8.81 -4.78
C MET A 123 -26.98 10.24 -4.25
N ARG A 124 -25.71 10.71 -4.06
CA ARG A 124 -25.46 12.10 -3.64
C ARG A 124 -25.82 13.13 -4.69
N GLU A 125 -25.85 12.76 -5.98
CA GLU A 125 -26.37 13.57 -7.09
C GLU A 125 -27.91 13.54 -7.19
N GLY A 126 -28.61 12.86 -6.28
CA GLY A 126 -30.05 12.74 -6.29
C GLY A 126 -30.60 11.72 -7.30
N LYS A 127 -29.75 10.87 -7.88
CA LYS A 127 -30.15 9.85 -8.85
C LYS A 127 -30.53 8.53 -8.17
N TRP A 128 -31.59 7.88 -8.64
CA TRP A 128 -32.03 6.56 -8.15
C TRP A 128 -31.82 5.48 -9.22
N GLU A 129 -30.55 5.03 -9.36
CA GLU A 129 -30.06 4.18 -10.45
C GLU A 129 -30.15 2.66 -10.15
N LYS A 130 -31.24 2.20 -9.49
CA LYS A 130 -31.41 0.81 -9.04
C LYS A 130 -31.14 -0.24 -10.14
N LYS A 131 -31.56 0.03 -11.38
CA LYS A 131 -31.40 -0.90 -12.50
C LYS A 131 -29.94 -1.00 -12.97
N ALA A 132 -29.19 0.10 -12.94
CA ALA A 132 -27.78 0.14 -13.34
C ALA A 132 -26.91 -0.76 -12.44
N TYR A 133 -27.27 -0.87 -11.15
CA TYR A 133 -26.51 -1.64 -10.14
C TYR A 133 -27.09 -3.03 -9.86
N GLY A 134 -28.00 -3.52 -10.70
CA GLY A 134 -28.69 -4.81 -10.53
C GLY A 134 -27.84 -6.06 -10.84
N LYS A 135 -26.60 -5.89 -11.32
CA LYS A 135 -25.70 -6.99 -11.72
C LYS A 135 -24.53 -7.18 -10.75
N GLY A 136 -24.72 -6.89 -9.46
CA GLY A 136 -23.74 -7.19 -8.42
C GLY A 136 -23.41 -8.68 -8.35
N ILE A 137 -22.24 -9.00 -7.83
CA ILE A 137 -21.78 -10.39 -7.61
C ILE A 137 -21.50 -10.63 -6.12
N GLU A 138 -21.54 -11.89 -5.71
CA GLU A 138 -21.15 -12.33 -4.38
C GLU A 138 -19.68 -12.75 -4.37
N LEU A 139 -19.00 -12.57 -3.24
CA LEU A 139 -17.62 -13.04 -3.06
C LEU A 139 -17.59 -14.52 -2.67
N GLN A 140 -18.60 -15.01 -1.96
CA GLN A 140 -18.69 -16.40 -1.53
C GLN A 140 -18.56 -17.36 -2.74
N GLY A 141 -17.72 -18.38 -2.58
CA GLY A 141 -17.44 -19.37 -3.61
C GLY A 141 -16.53 -18.91 -4.76
N LYS A 142 -16.19 -17.61 -4.83
CA LYS A 142 -15.24 -17.07 -5.79
C LYS A 142 -13.80 -17.36 -5.38
N THR A 143 -12.88 -17.34 -6.34
CA THR A 143 -11.45 -17.53 -6.10
C THR A 143 -10.75 -16.17 -6.02
N LEU A 144 -10.05 -15.94 -4.91
CA LEU A 144 -9.12 -14.83 -4.73
C LEU A 144 -7.68 -15.31 -5.03
N GLY A 145 -7.03 -14.72 -6.00
CA GLY A 145 -5.60 -14.85 -6.25
C GLY A 145 -4.84 -13.70 -5.59
N ILE A 146 -3.90 -14.03 -4.71
CA ILE A 146 -3.06 -13.06 -3.99
C ILE A 146 -1.66 -13.05 -4.60
N VAL A 147 -1.26 -11.94 -5.22
CA VAL A 147 0.08 -11.72 -5.77
C VAL A 147 0.92 -10.98 -4.73
N GLY A 148 1.87 -11.66 -4.10
CA GLY A 148 2.61 -11.20 -2.94
C GLY A 148 1.97 -11.68 -1.63
N PHE A 149 2.43 -12.84 -1.09
CA PHE A 149 1.84 -13.48 0.09
C PHE A 149 2.62 -13.17 1.37
N GLY A 150 3.02 -11.88 1.49
CA GLY A 150 3.57 -11.31 2.71
C GLY A 150 2.49 -11.07 3.78
N ARG A 151 2.81 -10.27 4.82
CA ARG A 151 1.88 -10.00 5.95
C ARG A 151 0.50 -9.51 5.50
N ILE A 152 0.44 -8.58 4.55
CA ILE A 152 -0.83 -8.02 4.05
C ILE A 152 -1.63 -9.10 3.33
N GLY A 153 -1.00 -9.83 2.39
CA GLY A 153 -1.65 -10.91 1.66
C GLY A 153 -2.17 -12.02 2.57
N GLN A 154 -1.43 -12.38 3.62
CA GLN A 154 -1.87 -13.35 4.62
C GLN A 154 -3.11 -12.88 5.39
N HIS A 155 -3.14 -11.63 5.88
CA HIS A 155 -4.32 -11.06 6.53
C HIS A 155 -5.54 -11.04 5.59
N LEU A 156 -5.35 -10.61 4.34
CA LEU A 156 -6.41 -10.62 3.35
C LEU A 156 -6.92 -12.03 3.06
N GLY A 157 -6.01 -12.99 2.91
CA GLY A 157 -6.35 -14.39 2.67
C GLY A 157 -7.20 -15.00 3.78
N VAL A 158 -6.84 -14.74 5.05
CA VAL A 158 -7.62 -15.18 6.21
C VAL A 158 -9.03 -14.59 6.21
N MET A 159 -9.16 -13.27 5.96
CA MET A 159 -10.46 -12.61 5.87
C MET A 159 -11.30 -13.15 4.70
N ALA A 160 -10.69 -13.36 3.54
CA ALA A 160 -11.38 -13.87 2.36
C ALA A 160 -11.89 -15.32 2.58
N LYS A 161 -11.12 -16.16 3.24
CA LYS A 161 -11.59 -17.51 3.63
C LYS A 161 -12.76 -17.44 4.60
N ALA A 162 -12.72 -16.53 5.57
CA ALA A 162 -13.81 -16.36 6.55
C ALA A 162 -15.16 -15.99 5.92
N ILE A 163 -15.15 -15.29 4.77
CA ILE A 163 -16.37 -14.98 4.01
C ILE A 163 -16.69 -16.02 2.92
N GLY A 164 -16.00 -17.16 2.93
CA GLY A 164 -16.31 -18.29 2.05
C GLY A 164 -15.68 -18.24 0.65
N MET A 165 -14.63 -17.45 0.44
CA MET A 165 -13.84 -17.47 -0.80
C MET A 165 -12.85 -18.66 -0.79
N LYS A 166 -12.51 -19.14 -1.99
CA LYS A 166 -11.31 -19.93 -2.22
C LYS A 166 -10.12 -18.97 -2.36
N VAL A 167 -8.99 -19.31 -1.76
CA VAL A 167 -7.80 -18.44 -1.82
C VAL A 167 -6.60 -19.23 -2.33
N ILE A 168 -5.90 -18.67 -3.30
CA ILE A 168 -4.62 -19.15 -3.83
C ILE A 168 -3.61 -18.01 -3.81
N ALA A 169 -2.32 -18.30 -3.70
CA ALA A 169 -1.29 -17.28 -3.58
C ALA A 169 -0.12 -17.54 -4.53
N PHE A 170 0.50 -16.46 -4.98
CA PHE A 170 1.79 -16.46 -5.66
C PHE A 170 2.77 -15.56 -4.88
N ASP A 171 3.97 -16.06 -4.65
CA ASP A 171 5.08 -15.27 -4.13
C ASP A 171 6.40 -15.85 -4.65
N ILE A 172 7.39 -14.98 -4.87
CA ILE A 172 8.75 -15.41 -5.22
C ILE A 172 9.49 -16.02 -4.01
N TYR A 173 9.06 -15.67 -2.78
CA TYR A 173 9.56 -16.24 -1.53
C TYR A 173 8.46 -17.04 -0.84
N GLN A 174 8.37 -18.31 -1.14
CA GLN A 174 7.38 -19.18 -0.57
C GLN A 174 7.78 -19.64 0.85
N ILE A 175 6.83 -19.58 1.78
CA ILE A 175 6.98 -20.05 3.16
C ILE A 175 5.99 -21.19 3.40
N PRO A 176 6.38 -22.46 3.17
CA PRO A 176 5.44 -23.60 3.19
C PRO A 176 4.65 -23.72 4.49
N VAL A 177 5.29 -23.51 5.64
CA VAL A 177 4.62 -23.58 6.94
C VAL A 177 3.46 -22.58 7.07
N ILE A 178 3.57 -21.38 6.48
CA ILE A 178 2.48 -20.39 6.48
C ILE A 178 1.34 -20.85 5.56
N SER A 179 1.68 -21.36 4.38
CA SER A 179 0.70 -21.94 3.44
C SER A 179 -0.13 -23.05 4.10
N GLU A 180 0.54 -23.97 4.78
CA GLU A 180 -0.10 -25.08 5.50
C GLU A 180 -0.97 -24.57 6.67
N GLN A 181 -0.46 -23.68 7.50
CA GLN A 181 -1.19 -23.12 8.66
C GLN A 181 -2.46 -22.36 8.26
N LEU A 182 -2.39 -21.60 7.16
CA LEU A 182 -3.52 -20.82 6.66
C LEU A 182 -4.40 -21.61 5.70
N ASP A 183 -3.95 -22.80 5.28
CA ASP A 183 -4.59 -23.61 4.24
C ASP A 183 -4.86 -22.74 2.98
N ILE A 184 -3.79 -22.10 2.48
CA ILE A 184 -3.77 -21.26 1.28
C ILE A 184 -2.59 -21.75 0.43
N PRO A 185 -2.83 -22.48 -0.66
CA PRO A 185 -1.77 -23.05 -1.48
C PRO A 185 -1.05 -21.98 -2.30
N TYR A 186 0.27 -22.15 -2.46
CA TYR A 186 1.02 -21.46 -3.49
C TYR A 186 0.78 -22.12 -4.85
N VAL A 187 0.63 -21.30 -5.87
CA VAL A 187 0.54 -21.69 -7.27
C VAL A 187 1.46 -20.80 -8.12
N GLU A 188 1.73 -21.22 -9.36
CA GLU A 188 2.47 -20.39 -10.31
C GLU A 188 1.62 -19.18 -10.76
N MET A 189 2.28 -18.09 -11.20
CA MET A 189 1.60 -16.84 -11.57
C MET A 189 0.54 -17.06 -12.65
N ASP A 190 0.86 -17.78 -13.72
CA ASP A 190 -0.08 -18.04 -14.82
C ASP A 190 -1.29 -18.87 -14.37
N GLU A 191 -1.08 -19.81 -13.45
CA GLU A 191 -2.15 -20.60 -12.85
C GLU A 191 -3.06 -19.72 -11.98
N LEU A 192 -2.49 -18.82 -11.16
CA LEU A 192 -3.24 -17.87 -10.36
C LEU A 192 -4.13 -16.99 -11.25
N LEU A 193 -3.54 -16.40 -12.30
CA LEU A 193 -4.26 -15.53 -13.23
C LEU A 193 -5.42 -16.24 -13.92
N ALA A 194 -5.22 -17.49 -14.35
CA ALA A 194 -6.26 -18.27 -15.02
C ALA A 194 -7.40 -18.71 -14.10
N GLN A 195 -7.14 -18.90 -12.79
CA GLN A 195 -8.14 -19.41 -11.85
C GLN A 195 -8.88 -18.31 -11.07
N ALA A 196 -8.27 -17.13 -10.88
CA ALA A 196 -8.81 -16.10 -10.01
C ALA A 196 -10.01 -15.37 -10.60
N ASP A 197 -11.04 -15.15 -9.79
CA ASP A 197 -12.15 -14.21 -10.06
C ASP A 197 -11.81 -12.81 -9.53
N PHE A 198 -10.97 -12.75 -8.50
CA PHE A 198 -10.40 -11.53 -7.93
C PHE A 198 -8.88 -11.70 -7.85
N VAL A 199 -8.11 -10.72 -8.33
CA VAL A 199 -6.66 -10.66 -8.21
C VAL A 199 -6.29 -9.47 -7.34
N SER A 200 -5.59 -9.70 -6.23
CA SER A 200 -5.15 -8.66 -5.31
C SER A 200 -3.62 -8.62 -5.20
N VAL A 201 -3.03 -7.44 -5.43
CA VAL A 201 -1.58 -7.26 -5.49
C VAL A 201 -1.07 -6.65 -4.19
N HIS A 202 -0.09 -7.34 -3.57
CA HIS A 202 0.55 -6.95 -2.31
C HIS A 202 2.08 -7.06 -2.35
N ALA A 203 2.64 -7.12 -3.56
CA ALA A 203 4.08 -7.16 -3.78
C ALA A 203 4.71 -5.75 -3.69
N PRO A 204 5.99 -5.63 -3.34
CA PRO A 204 6.73 -4.38 -3.54
C PRO A 204 6.79 -4.01 -5.02
N ALA A 205 7.28 -2.81 -5.34
CA ALA A 205 7.61 -2.48 -6.73
C ALA A 205 8.65 -3.46 -7.27
N VAL A 206 8.48 -3.90 -8.50
CA VAL A 206 9.39 -4.85 -9.16
C VAL A 206 10.09 -4.17 -10.34
N ASP A 207 11.32 -4.57 -10.57
CA ASP A 207 12.06 -4.17 -11.76
C ASP A 207 11.53 -4.96 -12.98
N GLY A 208 11.53 -4.34 -14.15
CA GLY A 208 11.18 -5.02 -15.41
C GLY A 208 9.73 -4.85 -15.88
N GLY A 209 8.93 -4.00 -15.21
CA GLY A 209 7.57 -3.66 -15.64
C GLY A 209 6.47 -4.07 -14.67
N ALA A 210 5.23 -3.80 -15.05
CA ALA A 210 4.08 -4.05 -14.19
C ALA A 210 3.77 -5.55 -14.06
N LEU A 211 3.49 -6.00 -12.83
CA LEU A 211 3.01 -7.37 -12.55
C LEU A 211 1.65 -7.64 -13.22
N ILE A 212 0.80 -6.63 -13.29
CA ILE A 212 -0.48 -6.66 -13.97
C ILE A 212 -0.35 -5.87 -15.28
N SER A 213 0.31 -6.48 -16.23
CA SER A 213 0.51 -5.97 -17.61
C SER A 213 -0.63 -6.37 -18.53
N ALA A 214 -0.67 -5.81 -19.75
CA ALA A 214 -1.63 -6.24 -20.79
C ALA A 214 -1.56 -7.74 -21.06
N GLU A 215 -0.35 -8.33 -21.11
CA GLU A 215 -0.14 -9.76 -21.29
C GLU A 215 -0.77 -10.57 -20.15
N ASN A 216 -0.53 -10.17 -18.89
CA ASN A 216 -1.06 -10.88 -17.76
C ASN A 216 -2.58 -10.69 -17.60
N ILE A 217 -3.13 -9.53 -17.94
CA ILE A 217 -4.59 -9.32 -17.99
C ILE A 217 -5.23 -10.25 -19.04
N ALA A 218 -4.59 -10.47 -20.18
CA ALA A 218 -5.11 -11.38 -21.20
C ALA A 218 -5.24 -12.83 -20.72
N LYS A 219 -4.38 -13.27 -19.79
CA LYS A 219 -4.42 -14.63 -19.19
C LYS A 219 -5.53 -14.78 -18.13
N MET A 220 -6.06 -13.69 -17.61
CA MET A 220 -7.10 -13.70 -16.56
C MET A 220 -8.46 -14.14 -17.13
N LYS A 221 -9.37 -14.50 -16.22
CA LYS A 221 -10.78 -14.74 -16.57
C LYS A 221 -11.44 -13.48 -17.10
N ASP A 222 -12.38 -13.63 -18.02
CA ASP A 222 -13.27 -12.54 -18.41
C ASP A 222 -14.13 -12.11 -17.20
N GLY A 223 -14.21 -10.82 -16.97
CA GLY A 223 -14.92 -10.27 -15.82
C GLY A 223 -14.15 -10.36 -14.49
N VAL A 224 -12.84 -10.54 -14.50
CA VAL A 224 -11.99 -10.50 -13.30
C VAL A 224 -12.07 -9.13 -12.62
N VAL A 225 -11.89 -9.12 -11.30
CA VAL A 225 -11.74 -7.89 -10.50
C VAL A 225 -10.28 -7.76 -10.05
N ILE A 226 -9.68 -6.60 -10.25
CA ILE A 226 -8.28 -6.33 -9.89
C ILE A 226 -8.22 -5.34 -8.73
N ILE A 227 -7.45 -5.68 -7.68
CA ILE A 227 -7.24 -4.83 -6.50
C ILE A 227 -5.75 -4.51 -6.36
N ASN A 228 -5.40 -3.24 -6.25
CA ASN A 228 -4.03 -2.81 -5.98
C ASN A 228 -3.99 -1.82 -4.80
N THR A 229 -3.47 -2.28 -3.68
CA THR A 229 -3.18 -1.48 -2.48
C THR A 229 -1.69 -1.56 -2.12
N SER A 230 -0.83 -1.87 -3.11
CA SER A 230 0.61 -2.08 -2.92
C SER A 230 1.45 -0.93 -3.50
N ARG A 231 1.74 -0.95 -4.78
CA ARG A 231 2.46 0.08 -5.54
C ARG A 231 1.78 0.32 -6.89
N GLY A 232 1.65 1.59 -7.28
CA GLY A 232 1.05 1.95 -8.57
C GLY A 232 1.76 1.30 -9.75
N SER A 233 3.09 1.27 -9.74
CA SER A 233 3.91 0.63 -10.79
C SER A 233 3.67 -0.87 -10.99
N ASN A 234 2.99 -1.54 -10.06
CA ASN A 234 2.64 -2.96 -10.21
C ASN A 234 1.48 -3.20 -11.19
N VAL A 235 0.78 -2.16 -11.61
CA VAL A 235 -0.33 -2.25 -12.58
C VAL A 235 -0.05 -1.29 -13.72
N ASP A 236 -0.13 -1.79 -14.94
CA ASP A 236 -0.14 -0.98 -16.15
C ASP A 236 -1.52 -0.29 -16.25
N GLU A 237 -1.57 1.00 -15.95
CA GLU A 237 -2.82 1.77 -15.87
C GLU A 237 -3.52 1.88 -17.22
N ASP A 238 -2.78 1.99 -18.31
CA ASP A 238 -3.34 2.10 -19.66
C ASP A 238 -3.93 0.75 -20.10
N ALA A 239 -3.23 -0.35 -19.82
CA ALA A 239 -3.72 -1.70 -20.06
C ALA A 239 -4.96 -2.01 -19.22
N LEU A 240 -4.97 -1.59 -17.95
CA LEU A 240 -6.13 -1.74 -17.07
C LEU A 240 -7.34 -0.95 -17.59
N LEU A 241 -7.15 0.30 -18.00
CA LEU A 241 -8.21 1.13 -18.56
C LEU A 241 -8.82 0.48 -19.82
N ALA A 242 -7.99 0.06 -20.77
CA ALA A 242 -8.45 -0.63 -21.99
C ALA A 242 -9.21 -1.94 -21.64
N ALA A 243 -8.76 -2.66 -20.62
CA ALA A 243 -9.42 -3.89 -20.17
C ALA A 243 -10.77 -3.64 -19.46
N LEU A 244 -10.91 -2.52 -18.76
CA LEU A 244 -12.20 -2.07 -18.20
C LEU A 244 -13.19 -1.67 -19.30
N GLU A 245 -12.73 -0.92 -20.29
CA GLU A 245 -13.56 -0.48 -21.44
C GLU A 245 -14.04 -1.66 -22.31
N SER A 246 -13.19 -2.67 -22.52
CA SER A 246 -13.55 -3.89 -23.24
C SER A 246 -14.43 -4.86 -22.46
N GLY A 247 -14.52 -4.70 -21.13
CA GLY A 247 -15.21 -5.63 -20.23
C GLY A 247 -14.40 -6.87 -19.87
N LYS A 248 -13.15 -7.00 -20.30
CA LYS A 248 -12.22 -8.05 -19.85
C LYS A 248 -12.01 -8.00 -18.34
N VAL A 249 -11.80 -6.80 -17.79
CA VAL A 249 -11.82 -6.49 -16.37
C VAL A 249 -13.19 -5.91 -16.01
N ARG A 250 -13.85 -6.51 -15.03
CA ARG A 250 -15.18 -6.06 -14.55
C ARG A 250 -15.09 -4.77 -13.76
N ALA A 251 -14.11 -4.70 -12.87
CA ALA A 251 -13.92 -3.57 -11.98
C ALA A 251 -12.50 -3.57 -11.40
N ALA A 252 -12.04 -2.42 -10.91
CA ALA A 252 -10.77 -2.32 -10.22
C ALA A 252 -10.91 -1.54 -8.90
N GLY A 253 -10.15 -1.95 -7.87
CA GLY A 253 -9.98 -1.24 -6.60
C GLY A 253 -8.55 -0.75 -6.48
N LEU A 254 -8.34 0.56 -6.41
CA LEU A 254 -7.02 1.19 -6.44
C LEU A 254 -6.85 2.13 -5.25
N ASP A 255 -5.78 1.92 -4.49
CA ASP A 255 -5.33 2.86 -3.43
C ASP A 255 -4.02 3.54 -3.80
N VAL A 256 -3.34 3.06 -4.83
CA VAL A 256 -2.01 3.53 -5.29
C VAL A 256 -2.01 3.70 -6.80
N TYR A 257 -1.17 4.63 -7.29
CA TYR A 257 -1.16 5.06 -8.68
C TYR A 257 0.28 5.17 -9.19
N ALA A 258 0.46 5.13 -10.51
CA ALA A 258 1.77 5.30 -11.14
C ALA A 258 2.41 6.63 -10.76
N ASP A 259 1.61 7.70 -10.77
CA ASP A 259 1.96 9.00 -10.23
C ASP A 259 1.11 9.33 -9.00
N GLU A 260 1.70 9.90 -7.96
CA GLU A 260 0.98 10.38 -6.78
C GLU A 260 1.37 11.85 -6.50
N PRO A 261 0.41 12.78 -6.62
CA PRO A 261 -1.04 12.63 -6.87
C PRO A 261 -1.38 12.00 -8.22
N ALA A 262 -2.48 11.19 -8.25
CA ALA A 262 -2.89 10.47 -9.45
C ALA A 262 -3.15 11.40 -10.64
N SER A 263 -2.54 11.11 -11.79
CA SER A 263 -2.61 11.92 -13.01
C SER A 263 -3.55 11.31 -14.09
N ASN A 264 -3.77 9.99 -14.07
CA ASN A 264 -4.63 9.31 -15.05
C ASN A 264 -6.13 9.48 -14.73
N VAL A 265 -6.67 10.66 -15.11
CA VAL A 265 -8.08 11.03 -14.85
C VAL A 265 -9.05 10.02 -15.45
N ALA A 266 -8.78 9.50 -16.64
CA ALA A 266 -9.66 8.56 -17.33
C ALA A 266 -9.84 7.26 -16.50
N LEU A 267 -8.77 6.78 -15.88
CA LEU A 267 -8.81 5.58 -15.04
C LEU A 267 -9.58 5.81 -13.73
N TYR A 268 -9.19 6.80 -12.93
CA TYR A 268 -9.84 6.97 -11.61
C TYR A 268 -11.25 7.57 -11.68
N SER A 269 -11.64 8.14 -12.83
CA SER A 269 -13.03 8.58 -13.08
C SER A 269 -13.89 7.49 -13.71
N HIS A 270 -13.31 6.35 -14.08
CA HIS A 270 -14.07 5.25 -14.67
C HIS A 270 -15.09 4.70 -13.65
N PRO A 271 -16.38 4.52 -14.02
CA PRO A 271 -17.44 4.16 -13.06
C PRO A 271 -17.25 2.79 -12.39
N MET A 272 -16.44 1.91 -12.98
CA MET A 272 -16.11 0.59 -12.42
C MET A 272 -14.82 0.61 -11.58
N VAL A 273 -14.24 1.77 -11.30
CA VAL A 273 -13.07 1.91 -10.43
C VAL A 273 -13.50 2.42 -9.05
N SER A 274 -13.14 1.66 -8.02
CA SER A 274 -13.19 2.10 -6.64
C SER A 274 -11.81 2.64 -6.25
N CYS A 275 -11.70 3.95 -6.02
CA CYS A 275 -10.42 4.61 -5.79
C CYS A 275 -10.34 5.26 -4.41
N THR A 276 -9.14 5.22 -3.82
CA THR A 276 -8.78 5.93 -2.60
C THR A 276 -7.39 6.55 -2.72
N PRO A 277 -7.09 7.68 -2.05
CA PRO A 277 -5.85 8.45 -2.25
C PRO A 277 -4.72 7.98 -1.32
N HIS A 278 -4.25 6.73 -1.50
CA HIS A 278 -3.16 6.09 -0.76
C HIS A 278 -3.36 6.14 0.76
N ILE A 279 -4.48 5.61 1.21
CA ILE A 279 -4.90 5.61 2.62
C ILE A 279 -4.82 4.24 3.32
N GLY A 280 -4.23 3.23 2.70
CA GLY A 280 -4.18 1.87 3.23
C GLY A 280 -3.67 1.78 4.67
N ALA A 281 -2.70 2.61 5.06
CA ALA A 281 -2.17 2.69 6.43
C ALA A 281 -2.84 3.78 7.29
N ALA A 282 -3.87 4.48 6.80
CA ALA A 282 -4.46 5.65 7.44
C ALA A 282 -5.60 5.31 8.41
N THR A 283 -5.38 4.37 9.32
CA THR A 283 -6.30 4.08 10.43
C THR A 283 -5.74 4.55 11.76
N VAL A 284 -6.61 4.87 12.70
CA VAL A 284 -6.21 5.29 14.07
C VAL A 284 -5.33 4.23 14.72
N GLU A 285 -5.69 2.96 14.56
CA GLU A 285 -4.99 1.82 15.12
C GLU A 285 -3.61 1.62 14.47
N ALA A 286 -3.51 1.73 13.15
CA ALA A 286 -2.22 1.64 12.46
C ALA A 286 -1.29 2.78 12.88
N GLN A 287 -1.80 4.03 12.99
CA GLN A 287 -0.99 5.18 13.40
C GLN A 287 -0.42 5.02 14.82
N LYS A 288 -1.21 4.47 15.76
CA LYS A 288 -0.74 4.13 17.11
C LYS A 288 0.36 3.06 17.06
N ARG A 289 0.14 1.97 16.32
CA ARG A 289 1.15 0.90 16.19
C ARG A 289 2.42 1.39 15.49
N ILE A 290 2.30 2.23 14.45
CA ILE A 290 3.46 2.87 13.79
C ILE A 290 4.24 3.70 14.81
N GLY A 291 3.55 4.53 15.59
CA GLY A 291 4.18 5.34 16.64
C GLY A 291 4.93 4.48 17.66
N GLN A 292 4.30 3.42 18.13
CA GLN A 292 4.91 2.49 19.09
C GLN A 292 6.15 1.78 18.49
N GLU A 293 6.07 1.30 17.26
CA GLU A 293 7.20 0.65 16.58
C GLU A 293 8.38 1.63 16.38
N ILE A 294 8.09 2.92 16.11
CA ILE A 294 9.12 3.98 16.05
C ILE A 294 9.79 4.17 17.42
N VAL A 295 9.02 4.21 18.50
CA VAL A 295 9.56 4.32 19.88
C VAL A 295 10.49 3.14 20.18
N GLU A 296 10.08 1.91 19.83
CA GLU A 296 10.89 0.70 20.00
C GLU A 296 12.19 0.75 19.19
N ILE A 297 12.14 1.22 17.94
CA ILE A 297 13.33 1.38 17.08
C ILE A 297 14.31 2.38 17.70
N ILE A 298 13.83 3.52 18.20
CA ILE A 298 14.67 4.55 18.81
C ILE A 298 15.26 4.09 20.15
N ALA A 299 14.50 3.32 20.95
CA ALA A 299 14.97 2.77 22.21
C ALA A 299 16.05 1.70 22.04
N ALA A 300 16.16 1.09 20.86
CA ALA A 300 17.16 0.08 20.53
C ALA A 300 18.45 0.66 19.91
N MET A 301 18.58 1.99 19.80
CA MET A 301 19.81 2.68 19.37
C MET A 301 20.84 2.77 20.49
#